data_639cf64cd801cedc3de9cf384cd38547
#
_entry.id   639cf64cd801cedc3de9cf384cd38547
#
_cell.length_a   1.000
_cell.length_b   1.000
_cell.length_c   1.000
_cell.angle_alpha   90.00
_cell.angle_beta   90.00
_cell.angle_gamma   90.00
#
_symmetry.space_group_name_H-M   'P 1'
#
loop_
_entity.id
_entity.type
_entity.pdbx_description
1 polymer ?
#
loop_
_entity_poly.entity_id
_entity_poly.type
_entity_poly.pdbx_seq_one_letter_code
_entity_poly.pdbx_strand_id
1 'polypeptide(L)'
;MPIIIKPSQLEESVKLGAQFRHCIHEEPEIGLYLPKTQEKIVTALKSFGIKEISTFVGGANVTGVVAVIEGSRPGKTIGLRADSDALPLEEKTGVEWSSKVPMAMHACGHDGHVGTLLAAVHYINQHRDFAGRLVAIFQPGEEGFAGGRYMIEDGLVQKFGIDEFYALHAEPMLPVGCVGFIPGFATANADIFKITFTGVGGHGSRPHLTRDPLVAACECVLSLQTIVSRSVDPNQTAVVSAGCISCGNEKGSSVVQKTATIVGTTRSFEKEVQDIIIQRMQQIVDGTALSNDMKGKLEYTKLYPAMFNSPEHVEKAKALLEEALGLDKVKLMIRRAGGEDFSFMLQAKPGCLFRLGVQDETHNASVHNPEFDFNDKAIATGAVSYTHLRAHETPEHL
;
A
#
# COMPACT_ATOMS: atom_id res chain seq x y z
N MET A 1 -12.37 -32.81 -8.09
CA MET A 1 -13.19 -31.70 -7.57
C MET A 1 -12.28 -30.81 -6.73
N PRO A 2 -12.35 -29.52 -6.85
CA PRO A 2 -11.58 -28.62 -6.00
C PRO A 2 -11.96 -28.83 -4.52
N ILE A 3 -10.96 -28.78 -3.65
CA ILE A 3 -11.20 -28.94 -2.20
C ILE A 3 -11.72 -27.61 -1.68
N ILE A 4 -13.04 -27.54 -1.40
CA ILE A 4 -13.65 -26.36 -0.79
C ILE A 4 -13.35 -26.39 0.71
N ILE A 5 -12.56 -25.42 1.17
CA ILE A 5 -12.21 -25.24 2.57
C ILE A 5 -13.20 -24.28 3.21
N LYS A 6 -13.95 -24.76 4.20
CA LYS A 6 -14.94 -23.93 4.92
C LYS A 6 -14.29 -23.18 6.10
N PRO A 7 -14.80 -22.01 6.50
CA PRO A 7 -14.33 -21.28 7.68
C PRO A 7 -14.21 -22.14 8.95
N SER A 8 -15.14 -23.07 9.17
CA SER A 8 -15.13 -24.00 10.32
C SER A 8 -13.93 -24.94 10.37
N GLN A 9 -13.23 -25.16 9.27
CA GLN A 9 -12.01 -25.97 9.23
C GLN A 9 -10.75 -25.20 9.66
N LEU A 10 -10.86 -23.86 9.75
CA LEU A 10 -9.77 -22.95 10.13
C LEU A 10 -9.91 -22.37 11.56
N GLU A 11 -10.87 -22.82 12.38
CA GLU A 11 -11.16 -22.22 13.70
C GLU A 11 -9.93 -22.06 14.59
N GLU A 12 -9.10 -23.09 14.70
CA GLU A 12 -7.84 -23.03 15.47
C GLU A 12 -6.88 -22.01 14.85
N SER A 13 -6.69 -22.06 13.53
CA SER A 13 -5.81 -21.15 12.80
C SER A 13 -6.25 -19.70 12.92
N VAL A 14 -7.56 -19.43 12.82
CA VAL A 14 -8.16 -18.11 12.97
C VAL A 14 -7.96 -17.57 14.38
N LYS A 15 -8.16 -18.41 15.39
CA LYS A 15 -7.89 -18.04 16.80
C LYS A 15 -6.43 -17.65 17.01
N LEU A 16 -5.49 -18.43 16.48
CA LEU A 16 -4.07 -18.10 16.53
C LEU A 16 -3.77 -16.79 15.81
N GLY A 17 -4.32 -16.59 14.59
CA GLY A 17 -4.17 -15.35 13.82
C GLY A 17 -4.66 -14.12 14.59
N ALA A 18 -5.81 -14.20 15.25
CA ALA A 18 -6.34 -13.11 16.09
C ALA A 18 -5.43 -12.81 17.29
N GLN A 19 -4.93 -13.85 17.98
CA GLN A 19 -3.99 -13.67 19.08
C GLN A 19 -2.69 -12.99 18.64
N PHE A 20 -2.13 -13.37 17.49
CA PHE A 20 -0.95 -12.71 16.94
C PHE A 20 -1.25 -11.28 16.51
N ARG A 21 -2.40 -11.04 15.93
CA ARG A 21 -2.86 -9.70 15.58
C ARG A 21 -2.85 -8.79 16.83
N HIS A 22 -3.50 -9.19 17.92
CA HIS A 22 -3.53 -8.43 19.18
C HIS A 22 -2.12 -8.17 19.73
N CYS A 23 -1.27 -9.19 19.73
CA CYS A 23 0.11 -9.08 20.19
C CYS A 23 0.94 -8.06 19.37
N ILE A 24 0.72 -7.97 18.04
CA ILE A 24 1.38 -7.01 17.16
C ILE A 24 0.78 -5.62 17.39
N HIS A 25 -0.54 -5.51 17.50
CA HIS A 25 -1.26 -4.26 17.72
C HIS A 25 -0.85 -3.52 18.99
N GLU A 26 -0.55 -4.25 20.07
CA GLU A 26 -0.08 -3.66 21.34
C GLU A 26 1.30 -2.98 21.25
N GLU A 27 2.15 -3.39 20.32
CA GLU A 27 3.50 -2.86 20.15
C GLU A 27 3.79 -2.52 18.68
N PRO A 28 3.05 -1.55 18.10
CA PRO A 28 3.20 -1.17 16.69
C PRO A 28 4.55 -0.51 16.44
N GLU A 29 5.13 -0.81 15.29
CA GLU A 29 6.38 -0.22 14.81
C GLU A 29 6.17 0.44 13.44
N ILE A 30 6.88 1.55 13.17
CA ILE A 30 6.68 2.38 11.98
C ILE A 30 7.87 2.24 11.03
N GLY A 31 7.60 2.11 9.74
CA GLY A 31 8.58 2.17 8.66
C GLY A 31 9.18 0.83 8.28
N LEU A 32 10.46 0.83 7.89
CA LEU A 32 11.14 -0.35 7.31
C LEU A 32 11.77 -1.29 8.35
N TYR A 33 12.16 -0.76 9.51
CA TYR A 33 12.87 -1.50 10.54
C TYR A 33 11.99 -1.78 11.74
N LEU A 34 11.37 -2.97 11.77
CA LEU A 34 10.36 -3.43 12.72
C LEU A 34 10.86 -4.70 13.46
N PRO A 35 11.90 -4.61 14.30
CA PRO A 35 12.55 -5.79 14.88
C PRO A 35 11.64 -6.61 15.78
N LYS A 36 10.75 -5.98 16.56
CA LYS A 36 9.82 -6.69 17.45
C LYS A 36 8.73 -7.41 16.64
N THR A 37 8.18 -6.74 15.62
CA THR A 37 7.19 -7.32 14.72
C THR A 37 7.79 -8.50 13.98
N GLN A 38 9.03 -8.36 13.45
CA GLN A 38 9.77 -9.44 12.82
C GLN A 38 9.95 -10.65 13.76
N GLU A 39 10.37 -10.41 15.00
CA GLU A 39 10.58 -11.46 16.01
C GLU A 39 9.29 -12.22 16.32
N LYS A 40 8.16 -11.51 16.47
CA LYS A 40 6.84 -12.11 16.72
C LYS A 40 6.41 -12.98 15.54
N ILE A 41 6.55 -12.50 14.29
CA ILE A 41 6.23 -13.26 13.07
C ILE A 41 7.11 -14.51 12.97
N VAL A 42 8.42 -14.38 13.15
CA VAL A 42 9.35 -15.53 13.09
C VAL A 42 9.04 -16.56 14.18
N THR A 43 8.71 -16.10 15.39
CA THR A 43 8.32 -16.97 16.49
C THR A 43 7.04 -17.74 16.16
N ALA A 44 6.03 -17.08 15.62
CA ALA A 44 4.80 -17.72 15.14
C ALA A 44 5.08 -18.80 14.09
N LEU A 45 5.83 -18.46 13.05
CA LEU A 45 6.17 -19.38 11.96
C LEU A 45 6.94 -20.61 12.46
N LYS A 46 7.88 -20.42 13.38
CA LYS A 46 8.62 -21.52 14.03
C LYS A 46 7.71 -22.41 14.88
N SER A 47 6.77 -21.81 15.63
CA SER A 47 5.80 -22.58 16.44
C SER A 47 4.87 -23.44 15.56
N PHE A 48 4.59 -23.01 14.33
CA PHE A 48 3.86 -23.81 13.34
C PHE A 48 4.71 -24.93 12.71
N GLY A 49 6.00 -25.03 13.03
CA GLY A 49 6.91 -26.02 12.49
C GLY A 49 7.45 -25.70 11.09
N ILE A 50 7.36 -24.45 10.65
CA ILE A 50 7.93 -24.00 9.37
C ILE A 50 9.44 -23.89 9.52
N LYS A 51 10.18 -24.51 8.60
CA LYS A 51 11.65 -24.62 8.67
C LYS A 51 12.36 -23.60 7.78
N GLU A 52 11.77 -23.27 6.63
CA GLU A 52 12.35 -22.34 5.66
C GLU A 52 11.80 -20.92 5.91
N ILE A 53 12.56 -20.15 6.69
CA ILE A 53 12.23 -18.78 7.06
C ILE A 53 13.45 -17.90 6.78
N SER A 54 13.27 -16.86 5.97
CA SER A 54 14.26 -15.83 5.67
C SER A 54 13.86 -14.52 6.32
N THR A 55 14.81 -13.84 6.94
CA THR A 55 14.63 -12.52 7.57
C THR A 55 15.48 -11.48 6.87
N PHE A 56 15.17 -10.19 7.08
CA PHE A 56 15.83 -9.06 6.44
C PHE A 56 15.80 -9.13 4.90
N VAL A 57 14.71 -9.71 4.35
CA VAL A 57 14.46 -9.66 2.91
C VAL A 57 14.08 -8.23 2.54
N GLY A 58 14.90 -7.60 1.68
CA GLY A 58 14.86 -6.16 1.38
C GLY A 58 16.12 -5.42 1.81
N GLY A 59 17.03 -6.10 2.53
CA GLY A 59 18.33 -5.53 2.98
C GLY A 59 18.43 -5.34 4.50
N ALA A 60 19.61 -4.98 4.98
CA ALA A 60 19.95 -4.97 6.41
C ALA A 60 19.07 -4.06 7.29
N ASN A 61 18.44 -3.05 6.71
CA ASN A 61 17.54 -2.12 7.41
C ASN A 61 16.05 -2.36 7.09
N VAL A 62 15.72 -3.47 6.44
CA VAL A 62 14.35 -3.86 6.06
C VAL A 62 14.03 -5.19 6.72
N THR A 63 13.11 -5.19 7.68
CA THR A 63 12.78 -6.38 8.47
C THR A 63 11.76 -7.30 7.79
N GLY A 64 11.82 -7.41 6.45
CA GLY A 64 10.99 -8.32 5.70
C GLY A 64 11.21 -9.78 6.09
N VAL A 65 10.11 -10.54 6.26
CA VAL A 65 10.13 -11.98 6.55
C VAL A 65 9.49 -12.73 5.40
N VAL A 66 10.14 -13.82 4.98
CA VAL A 66 9.60 -14.72 3.97
C VAL A 66 9.65 -16.14 4.51
N ALA A 67 8.54 -16.87 4.41
CA ALA A 67 8.44 -18.28 4.78
C ALA A 67 7.98 -19.09 3.57
N VAL A 68 8.59 -20.27 3.37
CA VAL A 68 8.27 -21.15 2.25
C VAL A 68 7.64 -22.45 2.75
N ILE A 69 6.56 -22.88 2.11
CA ILE A 69 5.88 -24.14 2.37
C ILE A 69 5.78 -24.90 1.07
N GLU A 70 6.46 -26.05 1.02
CA GLU A 70 6.41 -26.98 -0.12
C GLU A 70 5.10 -27.79 -0.11
N GLY A 71 4.43 -27.85 -1.24
CA GLY A 71 3.34 -28.78 -1.47
C GLY A 71 3.83 -30.20 -1.77
N SER A 72 2.89 -31.13 -1.91
CA SER A 72 3.18 -32.54 -2.16
C SER A 72 3.50 -32.88 -3.64
N ARG A 73 3.24 -31.95 -4.54
CA ARG A 73 3.36 -32.14 -6.01
C ARG A 73 4.00 -30.91 -6.66
N PRO A 74 4.71 -31.07 -7.80
CA PRO A 74 5.20 -29.93 -8.60
C PRO A 74 4.06 -29.02 -9.04
N GLY A 75 4.32 -27.70 -9.11
CA GLY A 75 3.37 -26.69 -9.54
C GLY A 75 3.97 -25.29 -9.41
N LYS A 76 3.14 -24.25 -9.59
CA LYS A 76 3.57 -22.85 -9.48
C LYS A 76 3.92 -22.46 -8.05
N THR A 77 4.72 -21.43 -7.95
CA THR A 77 5.04 -20.77 -6.68
C THR A 77 4.17 -19.53 -6.50
N ILE A 78 3.32 -19.55 -5.49
CA ILE A 78 2.38 -18.45 -5.19
C ILE A 78 2.92 -17.62 -4.02
N GLY A 79 3.12 -16.32 -4.24
CA GLY A 79 3.44 -15.34 -3.21
C GLY A 79 2.16 -14.78 -2.58
N LEU A 80 1.99 -14.93 -1.27
CA LEU A 80 0.94 -14.28 -0.49
C LEU A 80 1.56 -13.20 0.41
N ARG A 81 1.08 -11.96 0.31
CA ARG A 81 1.65 -10.81 1.03
C ARG A 81 0.73 -10.31 2.13
N ALA A 82 1.33 -9.96 3.26
CA ALA A 82 0.78 -9.05 4.28
C ALA A 82 1.80 -7.95 4.58
N ASP A 83 1.37 -6.71 4.60
CA ASP A 83 2.11 -5.59 5.16
C ASP A 83 2.10 -5.65 6.70
N SER A 84 3.04 -4.97 7.38
CA SER A 84 3.22 -5.17 8.82
C SER A 84 3.62 -3.92 9.60
N ASP A 85 3.73 -2.77 8.96
CA ASP A 85 4.07 -1.51 9.60
C ASP A 85 2.84 -0.76 10.12
N ALA A 86 3.08 0.19 11.03
CA ALA A 86 2.08 1.03 11.65
C ALA A 86 2.22 2.50 11.23
N LEU A 87 1.25 3.31 11.64
CA LEU A 87 1.16 4.74 11.37
C LEU A 87 1.53 5.59 12.60
N PRO A 88 2.11 6.81 12.39
CA PRO A 88 2.39 7.76 13.47
C PRO A 88 1.10 8.47 13.94
N LEU A 89 0.26 7.75 14.65
CA LEU A 89 -1.07 8.17 15.08
C LEU A 89 -1.34 7.73 16.50
N GLU A 90 -1.97 8.58 17.33
CA GLU A 90 -2.43 8.25 18.68
C GLU A 90 -3.73 7.45 18.61
N GLU A 91 -3.74 6.26 19.20
CA GLU A 91 -4.92 5.40 19.23
C GLU A 91 -5.97 5.86 20.22
N LYS A 92 -7.25 5.75 19.85
CA LYS A 92 -8.44 6.08 20.65
C LYS A 92 -9.53 5.01 20.63
N THR A 93 -9.20 3.79 20.23
CA THR A 93 -10.17 2.68 20.15
C THR A 93 -10.71 2.25 21.50
N GLY A 94 -9.85 2.24 22.54
CA GLY A 94 -10.19 1.75 23.86
C GLY A 94 -10.34 0.23 23.95
N VAL A 95 -9.89 -0.53 22.97
CA VAL A 95 -9.89 -2.00 23.01
C VAL A 95 -8.84 -2.52 24.00
N GLU A 96 -9.00 -3.75 24.47
CA GLU A 96 -8.11 -4.36 25.48
C GLU A 96 -6.65 -4.45 24.98
N TRP A 97 -6.46 -4.66 23.68
CA TRP A 97 -5.16 -4.76 23.00
C TRP A 97 -4.67 -3.45 22.38
N SER A 98 -5.20 -2.31 22.81
CA SER A 98 -4.76 -0.99 22.32
C SER A 98 -3.24 -0.82 22.40
N SER A 99 -2.71 -0.02 21.47
CA SER A 99 -1.28 0.30 21.40
C SER A 99 -0.72 0.78 22.75
N LYS A 100 0.41 0.21 23.14
CA LYS A 100 1.21 0.63 24.32
C LYS A 100 2.34 1.59 23.93
N VAL A 101 2.44 1.92 22.61
CA VAL A 101 3.47 2.80 22.08
C VAL A 101 2.84 4.16 21.74
N PRO A 102 3.21 5.24 22.44
CA PRO A 102 2.67 6.57 22.16
C PRO A 102 2.91 6.96 20.68
N MET A 103 1.91 7.58 20.05
CA MET A 103 1.99 8.04 18.68
C MET A 103 2.35 6.94 17.65
N ALA A 104 1.94 5.70 17.92
CA ALA A 104 2.01 4.61 16.95
C ALA A 104 0.77 3.73 17.04
N MET A 105 0.15 3.40 15.91
CA MET A 105 -1.10 2.63 15.84
C MET A 105 -1.21 1.88 14.52
N HIS A 106 -1.75 0.66 14.53
CA HIS A 106 -2.14 -0.06 13.33
C HIS A 106 -3.49 0.44 12.76
N ALA A 107 -3.54 1.71 12.36
CA ALA A 107 -4.75 2.35 11.86
C ALA A 107 -5.09 2.02 10.39
N CYS A 108 -4.29 1.19 9.72
CA CYS A 108 -4.58 0.67 8.36
C CYS A 108 -4.93 -0.83 8.35
N GLY A 109 -4.83 -1.50 9.52
CA GLY A 109 -5.20 -2.92 9.67
C GLY A 109 -4.11 -3.91 9.29
N HIS A 110 -2.85 -3.46 9.17
CA HIS A 110 -1.72 -4.31 8.81
C HIS A 110 -1.47 -5.44 9.83
N ASP A 111 -1.74 -5.20 11.10
CA ASP A 111 -1.79 -6.24 12.14
C ASP A 111 -2.80 -7.35 11.80
N GLY A 112 -3.97 -6.98 11.29
CA GLY A 112 -5.01 -7.89 10.81
C GLY A 112 -4.60 -8.65 9.55
N HIS A 113 -3.85 -7.99 8.63
CA HIS A 113 -3.31 -8.65 7.45
C HIS A 113 -2.27 -9.70 7.85
N VAL A 114 -1.35 -9.38 8.76
CA VAL A 114 -0.38 -10.35 9.32
C VAL A 114 -1.09 -11.50 10.00
N GLY A 115 -2.07 -11.23 10.89
CA GLY A 115 -2.85 -12.25 11.57
C GLY A 115 -3.58 -13.17 10.60
N THR A 116 -4.13 -12.61 9.53
CA THR A 116 -4.83 -13.36 8.47
C THR A 116 -3.87 -14.26 7.67
N LEU A 117 -2.70 -13.74 7.29
CA LEU A 117 -1.71 -14.54 6.57
C LEU A 117 -1.14 -15.64 7.48
N LEU A 118 -0.88 -15.36 8.77
CA LEU A 118 -0.44 -16.37 9.73
C LEU A 118 -1.48 -17.48 9.91
N ALA A 119 -2.78 -17.14 9.97
CA ALA A 119 -3.86 -18.13 10.03
C ALA A 119 -3.87 -19.04 8.79
N ALA A 120 -3.75 -18.45 7.59
CA ALA A 120 -3.67 -19.22 6.35
C ALA A 120 -2.43 -20.13 6.31
N VAL A 121 -1.27 -19.59 6.70
CA VAL A 121 0.02 -20.33 6.76
C VAL A 121 -0.05 -21.49 7.74
N HIS A 122 -0.62 -21.31 8.93
CA HIS A 122 -0.80 -22.37 9.91
C HIS A 122 -1.62 -23.53 9.34
N TYR A 123 -2.79 -23.23 8.74
CA TYR A 123 -3.64 -24.24 8.12
C TYR A 123 -2.95 -24.96 6.94
N ILE A 124 -2.35 -24.18 6.02
CA ILE A 124 -1.69 -24.74 4.83
C ILE A 124 -0.52 -25.66 5.22
N ASN A 125 0.24 -25.29 6.27
CA ASN A 125 1.35 -26.10 6.74
C ASN A 125 0.93 -27.47 7.29
N GLN A 126 -0.29 -27.56 7.84
CA GLN A 126 -0.87 -28.82 8.29
C GLN A 126 -1.49 -29.64 7.13
N HIS A 127 -1.82 -28.98 6.00
CA HIS A 127 -2.53 -29.57 4.87
C HIS A 127 -1.75 -29.36 3.57
N ARG A 128 -0.60 -30.05 3.45
CA ARG A 128 0.34 -29.88 2.33
C ARG A 128 -0.02 -30.62 1.03
N ASP A 129 -1.21 -31.20 0.95
CA ASP A 129 -1.68 -31.85 -0.28
C ASP A 129 -2.11 -30.83 -1.33
N PHE A 130 -1.13 -30.15 -1.90
CA PHE A 130 -1.29 -29.20 -3.00
C PHE A 130 -0.12 -29.26 -3.97
N ALA A 131 -0.29 -28.70 -5.16
CA ALA A 131 0.77 -28.55 -6.14
C ALA A 131 1.53 -27.22 -5.95
N GLY A 132 2.84 -27.24 -6.17
CA GLY A 132 3.70 -26.06 -6.11
C GLY A 132 4.11 -25.64 -4.71
N ARG A 133 4.39 -24.36 -4.54
CA ARG A 133 4.91 -23.78 -3.30
C ARG A 133 4.11 -22.56 -2.88
N LEU A 134 3.97 -22.37 -1.59
CA LEU A 134 3.52 -21.12 -1.00
C LEU A 134 4.73 -20.33 -0.49
N VAL A 135 4.83 -19.07 -0.86
CA VAL A 135 5.77 -18.10 -0.31
C VAL A 135 4.96 -17.06 0.46
N ALA A 136 4.97 -17.14 1.78
CA ALA A 136 4.32 -16.17 2.66
C ALA A 136 5.28 -15.00 2.91
N ILE A 137 4.84 -13.78 2.61
CA ILE A 137 5.64 -12.56 2.60
C ILE A 137 5.05 -11.60 3.62
N PHE A 138 5.83 -11.27 4.65
CA PHE A 138 5.48 -10.25 5.64
C PHE A 138 6.37 -9.04 5.37
N GLN A 139 5.76 -7.99 4.86
CA GLN A 139 6.43 -6.82 4.30
C GLN A 139 6.34 -5.63 5.27
N PRO A 140 7.46 -5.01 5.70
CA PRO A 140 7.44 -3.74 6.42
C PRO A 140 7.31 -2.55 5.48
N GLY A 141 6.92 -1.38 6.01
CA GLY A 141 7.09 -0.09 5.35
C GLY A 141 6.20 0.16 4.14
N GLU A 142 4.93 -0.25 4.17
CA GLU A 142 3.97 0.13 3.13
C GLU A 142 3.64 1.62 3.22
N GLU A 143 3.49 2.19 4.41
CA GLU A 143 3.04 3.55 4.69
C GLU A 143 4.12 4.62 4.38
N GLY A 144 4.38 4.83 3.09
CA GLY A 144 5.28 5.88 2.59
C GLY A 144 6.76 5.50 2.48
N PHE A 145 7.14 4.26 2.84
CA PHE A 145 8.54 3.82 2.84
C PHE A 145 8.91 2.89 1.68
N ALA A 146 7.92 2.41 0.92
CA ALA A 146 8.10 1.52 -0.24
C ALA A 146 8.85 0.21 0.09
N GLY A 147 8.50 -0.45 1.20
CA GLY A 147 9.12 -1.71 1.61
C GLY A 147 9.00 -2.82 0.55
N GLY A 148 7.88 -2.85 -0.19
CA GLY A 148 7.69 -3.76 -1.32
C GLY A 148 8.74 -3.57 -2.42
N ARG A 149 9.14 -2.32 -2.72
CA ARG A 149 10.23 -2.02 -3.65
C ARG A 149 11.56 -2.62 -3.17
N TYR A 150 11.92 -2.38 -1.92
CA TYR A 150 13.17 -2.92 -1.36
C TYR A 150 13.22 -4.45 -1.41
N MET A 151 12.10 -5.13 -1.12
CA MET A 151 12.04 -6.59 -1.21
C MET A 151 12.22 -7.09 -2.66
N ILE A 152 11.61 -6.42 -3.65
CA ILE A 152 11.77 -6.75 -5.08
C ILE A 152 13.21 -6.48 -5.53
N GLU A 153 13.81 -5.34 -5.18
CA GLU A 153 15.19 -4.98 -5.51
C GLU A 153 16.21 -5.93 -4.87
N ASP A 154 15.92 -6.47 -3.68
CA ASP A 154 16.72 -7.52 -3.02
C ASP A 154 16.57 -8.91 -3.68
N GLY A 155 15.76 -9.02 -4.73
CA GLY A 155 15.60 -10.24 -5.51
C GLY A 155 14.55 -11.21 -4.98
N LEU A 156 13.49 -10.73 -4.34
CA LEU A 156 12.38 -11.55 -3.81
C LEU A 156 11.87 -12.59 -4.83
N VAL A 157 11.62 -12.16 -6.08
CA VAL A 157 11.11 -13.07 -7.13
C VAL A 157 12.13 -14.17 -7.46
N GLN A 158 13.39 -13.80 -7.65
CA GLN A 158 14.45 -14.73 -8.07
C GLN A 158 14.84 -15.70 -6.96
N LYS A 159 14.98 -15.20 -5.73
CA LYS A 159 15.38 -15.99 -4.54
C LYS A 159 14.35 -17.08 -4.22
N PHE A 160 13.07 -16.77 -4.37
CA PHE A 160 11.99 -17.68 -4.00
C PHE A 160 11.25 -18.29 -5.19
N GLY A 161 11.58 -17.89 -6.43
CA GLY A 161 10.99 -18.46 -7.65
C GLY A 161 9.49 -18.17 -7.80
N ILE A 162 9.04 -16.97 -7.41
CA ILE A 162 7.61 -16.63 -7.38
C ILE A 162 7.07 -16.42 -8.79
N ASP A 163 5.94 -17.04 -9.10
CA ASP A 163 5.25 -16.97 -10.39
C ASP A 163 4.09 -15.96 -10.39
N GLU A 164 3.34 -15.90 -9.30
CA GLU A 164 2.15 -15.07 -9.12
C GLU A 164 2.11 -14.48 -7.71
N PHE A 165 1.55 -13.26 -7.57
CA PHE A 165 1.38 -12.61 -6.27
C PHE A 165 -0.09 -12.35 -5.96
N TYR A 166 -0.47 -12.58 -4.69
CA TYR A 166 -1.75 -12.16 -4.16
C TYR A 166 -1.59 -11.47 -2.81
N ALA A 167 -2.43 -10.45 -2.58
CA ALA A 167 -2.52 -9.74 -1.31
C ALA A 167 -3.98 -9.42 -0.99
N LEU A 168 -4.25 -9.15 0.27
CA LEU A 168 -5.51 -8.56 0.70
C LEU A 168 -5.25 -7.24 1.43
N HIS A 169 -6.29 -6.39 1.50
CA HIS A 169 -6.26 -5.17 2.29
C HIS A 169 -7.63 -4.95 2.95
N ALA A 170 -7.64 -4.56 4.21
CA ALA A 170 -8.83 -4.21 4.98
C ALA A 170 -9.68 -3.13 4.28
N GLU A 171 -10.99 -3.33 4.24
CA GLU A 171 -11.95 -2.44 3.61
C GLU A 171 -13.11 -2.12 4.55
N PRO A 172 -13.03 -0.96 5.24
CA PRO A 172 -14.05 -0.57 6.22
C PRO A 172 -15.43 -0.25 5.63
N MET A 173 -15.55 -0.14 4.31
CA MET A 173 -16.85 0.09 3.65
C MET A 173 -17.46 -1.21 3.08
N LEU A 174 -16.82 -2.35 3.33
CA LEU A 174 -17.31 -3.65 2.91
C LEU A 174 -17.65 -4.48 4.16
N PRO A 175 -18.86 -5.07 4.23
CA PRO A 175 -19.23 -5.90 5.38
C PRO A 175 -18.29 -7.08 5.61
N VAL A 176 -18.05 -7.41 6.87
CA VAL A 176 -17.30 -8.62 7.26
C VAL A 176 -17.92 -9.86 6.61
N GLY A 177 -17.07 -10.79 6.16
CA GLY A 177 -17.50 -11.95 5.38
C GLY A 177 -17.57 -11.72 3.88
N CYS A 178 -17.36 -10.49 3.42
CA CYS A 178 -17.30 -10.15 1.99
C CYS A 178 -15.88 -9.87 1.53
N VAL A 179 -15.65 -10.07 0.23
CA VAL A 179 -14.41 -9.68 -0.46
C VAL A 179 -14.73 -8.83 -1.69
N GLY A 180 -13.83 -7.92 -2.06
CA GLY A 180 -14.01 -7.00 -3.18
C GLY A 180 -12.87 -7.04 -4.17
N PHE A 181 -13.15 -7.05 -5.47
CA PHE A 181 -12.16 -7.07 -6.54
C PHE A 181 -12.24 -5.81 -7.40
N ILE A 182 -11.10 -5.36 -7.88
CA ILE A 182 -10.97 -4.25 -8.81
C ILE A 182 -10.08 -4.73 -9.97
N PRO A 183 -10.63 -5.13 -11.11
CA PRO A 183 -9.83 -5.53 -12.26
C PRO A 183 -9.16 -4.33 -12.92
N GLY A 184 -7.96 -4.50 -13.45
CA GLY A 184 -7.16 -3.43 -14.04
C GLY A 184 -6.54 -2.52 -12.99
N PHE A 185 -6.45 -1.23 -13.26
CA PHE A 185 -5.92 -0.27 -12.30
C PHE A 185 -6.79 -0.17 -11.03
N ALA A 186 -6.23 -0.56 -9.89
CA ALA A 186 -6.92 -0.59 -8.60
C ALA A 186 -6.57 0.59 -7.71
N THR A 187 -5.28 0.99 -7.66
CA THR A 187 -4.80 2.19 -6.96
C THR A 187 -3.98 3.06 -7.89
N ALA A 188 -3.96 4.38 -7.66
CA ALA A 188 -3.20 5.33 -8.44
C ALA A 188 -1.69 5.25 -8.11
N ASN A 189 -0.85 5.77 -9.02
CA ASN A 189 0.51 6.14 -8.62
C ASN A 189 0.46 7.21 -7.53
N ALA A 190 1.42 7.21 -6.63
CA ALA A 190 1.57 8.23 -5.60
C ALA A 190 2.94 8.88 -5.76
N ASP A 191 2.94 10.13 -6.23
CA ASP A 191 4.17 10.88 -6.46
C ASP A 191 4.15 12.19 -5.68
N ILE A 192 5.33 12.72 -5.41
CA ILE A 192 5.50 14.03 -4.78
C ILE A 192 6.32 14.95 -5.69
N PHE A 193 6.06 16.24 -5.58
CA PHE A 193 6.87 17.25 -6.25
C PHE A 193 7.25 18.37 -5.29
N LYS A 194 8.42 18.97 -5.57
CA LYS A 194 8.87 20.21 -4.96
C LYS A 194 9.30 21.16 -6.05
N ILE A 195 8.73 22.37 -6.04
CA ILE A 195 9.10 23.46 -6.94
C ILE A 195 9.79 24.52 -6.09
N THR A 196 10.92 25.03 -6.57
CA THR A 196 11.66 26.09 -5.90
C THR A 196 11.86 27.26 -6.88
N PHE A 197 11.38 28.43 -6.53
CA PHE A 197 11.71 29.67 -7.22
C PHE A 197 12.79 30.42 -6.46
N THR A 198 13.82 30.91 -7.18
CA THR A 198 14.93 31.68 -6.63
C THR A 198 15.02 33.01 -7.38
N GLY A 199 14.67 34.07 -6.70
CA GLY A 199 14.67 35.45 -7.20
C GLY A 199 15.72 36.32 -6.52
N VAL A 200 15.40 37.61 -6.40
CA VAL A 200 16.24 38.62 -5.74
C VAL A 200 15.45 39.21 -4.57
N GLY A 201 15.90 38.93 -3.34
CA GLY A 201 15.29 39.50 -2.13
C GLY A 201 15.66 40.95 -1.92
N GLY A 202 14.90 41.63 -1.05
CA GLY A 202 15.15 43.04 -0.75
C GLY A 202 14.09 43.69 0.14
N HIS A 203 14.13 45.02 0.19
CA HIS A 203 13.18 45.77 1.00
C HIS A 203 11.81 45.89 0.30
N GLY A 204 10.73 45.54 0.99
CA GLY A 204 9.37 45.50 0.45
C GLY A 204 8.86 46.85 -0.13
N SER A 205 9.42 48.01 0.31
CA SER A 205 9.13 49.30 -0.27
C SER A 205 9.88 49.62 -1.59
N ARG A 206 10.76 48.72 -2.04
CA ARG A 206 11.54 48.88 -3.27
C ARG A 206 11.38 47.68 -4.20
N PRO A 207 10.14 47.29 -4.60
CA PRO A 207 9.86 46.08 -5.34
C PRO A 207 10.55 46.04 -6.71
N HIS A 208 10.82 47.18 -7.33
CA HIS A 208 11.51 47.31 -8.61
C HIS A 208 12.99 46.87 -8.58
N LEU A 209 13.57 46.72 -7.38
CA LEU A 209 14.94 46.18 -7.18
C LEU A 209 14.94 44.73 -6.82
N THR A 210 13.79 44.10 -6.73
CA THR A 210 13.63 42.68 -6.33
C THR A 210 13.08 41.82 -7.48
N ARG A 211 13.13 40.53 -7.31
CA ARG A 211 12.42 39.51 -8.09
C ARG A 211 11.72 38.60 -7.07
N ASP A 212 10.44 38.89 -6.85
CA ASP A 212 9.69 38.32 -5.74
C ASP A 212 9.26 36.85 -6.03
N PRO A 213 9.89 35.83 -5.39
CA PRO A 213 9.55 34.45 -5.64
C PRO A 213 8.18 34.03 -5.03
N LEU A 214 7.62 34.81 -4.10
CA LEU A 214 6.28 34.55 -3.56
C LEU A 214 5.23 34.75 -4.63
N VAL A 215 5.32 35.84 -5.41
CA VAL A 215 4.40 36.11 -6.53
C VAL A 215 4.49 35.00 -7.57
N ALA A 216 5.70 34.62 -7.98
CA ALA A 216 5.91 33.53 -8.92
C ALA A 216 5.34 32.18 -8.40
N ALA A 217 5.47 31.90 -7.10
CA ALA A 217 4.90 30.67 -6.51
C ALA A 217 3.37 30.67 -6.57
N CYS A 218 2.73 31.81 -6.29
CA CYS A 218 1.27 31.95 -6.39
C CYS A 218 0.78 31.76 -7.85
N GLU A 219 1.42 32.41 -8.83
CA GLU A 219 1.12 32.23 -10.25
C GLU A 219 1.29 30.79 -10.70
N CYS A 220 2.38 30.14 -10.27
CA CYS A 220 2.65 28.75 -10.58
C CYS A 220 1.55 27.82 -10.05
N VAL A 221 1.11 27.97 -8.79
CA VAL A 221 0.03 27.14 -8.21
C VAL A 221 -1.27 27.27 -8.99
N LEU A 222 -1.64 28.47 -9.41
CA LEU A 222 -2.82 28.70 -10.25
C LEU A 222 -2.65 28.04 -11.63
N SER A 223 -1.48 28.16 -12.24
CA SER A 223 -1.19 27.57 -13.54
C SER A 223 -1.16 26.04 -13.49
N LEU A 224 -0.69 25.41 -12.39
CA LEU A 224 -0.69 23.95 -12.19
C LEU A 224 -2.11 23.38 -12.29
N GLN A 225 -3.16 24.13 -11.93
CA GLN A 225 -4.55 23.65 -12.04
C GLN A 225 -4.97 23.41 -13.50
N THR A 226 -4.30 24.05 -14.47
CA THR A 226 -4.57 23.85 -15.89
C THR A 226 -4.09 22.50 -16.41
N ILE A 227 -3.21 21.81 -15.71
CA ILE A 227 -2.73 20.48 -16.12
C ILE A 227 -3.92 19.53 -16.21
N VAL A 228 -4.67 19.38 -15.12
CA VAL A 228 -5.83 18.48 -15.08
C VAL A 228 -6.96 19.00 -15.96
N SER A 229 -7.25 20.32 -15.92
CA SER A 229 -8.42 20.87 -16.59
C SER A 229 -8.24 21.10 -18.10
N ARG A 230 -7.00 21.14 -18.63
CA ARG A 230 -6.70 21.52 -20.02
C ARG A 230 -5.70 20.62 -20.75
N SER A 231 -5.01 19.70 -20.05
CA SER A 231 -3.97 18.89 -20.68
C SER A 231 -4.24 17.38 -20.57
N VAL A 232 -5.00 16.95 -19.60
CA VAL A 232 -5.40 15.55 -19.41
C VAL A 232 -6.76 15.31 -20.05
N ASP A 233 -6.93 14.17 -20.72
CA ASP A 233 -8.22 13.74 -21.26
C ASP A 233 -9.26 13.66 -20.13
N PRO A 234 -10.45 14.27 -20.27
CA PRO A 234 -11.48 14.26 -19.22
C PRO A 234 -11.99 12.86 -18.85
N ASN A 235 -11.77 11.85 -19.69
CA ASN A 235 -12.07 10.44 -19.38
C ASN A 235 -10.97 9.77 -18.51
N GLN A 236 -9.84 10.42 -18.30
CA GLN A 236 -8.74 9.92 -17.49
C GLN A 236 -8.69 10.62 -16.13
N THR A 237 -8.26 9.88 -15.11
CA THR A 237 -8.16 10.43 -13.75
C THR A 237 -6.76 11.00 -13.51
N ALA A 238 -6.71 12.24 -13.07
CA ALA A 238 -5.48 12.90 -12.65
C ALA A 238 -5.72 13.81 -11.44
N VAL A 239 -4.75 13.86 -10.55
CA VAL A 239 -4.73 14.78 -9.40
C VAL A 239 -3.39 15.52 -9.41
N VAL A 240 -3.44 16.85 -9.28
CA VAL A 240 -2.28 17.71 -9.03
C VAL A 240 -2.65 18.63 -7.87
N SER A 241 -2.09 18.36 -6.69
CA SER A 241 -2.40 19.10 -5.47
C SER A 241 -1.15 19.75 -4.90
N ALA A 242 -1.11 21.09 -4.84
CA ALA A 242 -0.13 21.83 -4.06
C ALA A 242 -0.61 21.89 -2.60
N GLY A 243 0.09 21.19 -1.71
CA GLY A 243 -0.28 21.10 -0.29
C GLY A 243 0.33 22.21 0.57
N CYS A 244 1.44 22.82 0.11
CA CYS A 244 2.14 23.84 0.88
C CYS A 244 2.86 24.84 -0.04
N ILE A 245 2.77 26.14 0.31
CA ILE A 245 3.67 27.20 -0.17
C ILE A 245 4.44 27.72 1.04
N SER A 246 5.77 27.79 0.95
CA SER A 246 6.62 28.34 2.01
C SER A 246 7.51 29.46 1.47
N CYS A 247 7.36 30.66 2.06
CA CYS A 247 8.14 31.85 1.71
C CYS A 247 8.16 32.83 2.88
N GLY A 248 9.35 33.04 3.46
CA GLY A 248 9.50 33.96 4.60
C GLY A 248 8.83 33.51 5.90
N ASN A 249 8.51 34.49 6.74
CA ASN A 249 7.77 34.31 7.98
C ASN A 249 6.97 35.59 8.34
N GLU A 250 6.01 35.48 9.22
CA GLU A 250 5.10 36.54 9.62
C GLU A 250 5.79 37.81 10.19
N LYS A 251 6.97 37.62 10.84
CA LYS A 251 7.73 38.71 11.46
C LYS A 251 8.51 39.55 10.42
N GLY A 252 8.62 39.06 9.17
CA GLY A 252 9.39 39.69 8.09
C GLY A 252 8.50 40.37 7.04
N SER A 253 7.39 41.01 7.39
CA SER A 253 6.42 41.58 6.47
C SER A 253 6.97 42.63 5.48
N SER A 254 8.10 43.27 5.81
CA SER A 254 8.76 44.27 4.95
C SER A 254 9.93 43.68 4.12
N VAL A 255 10.11 42.40 4.12
CA VAL A 255 11.23 41.71 3.47
C VAL A 255 10.75 40.80 2.32
N VAL A 256 11.13 41.17 1.10
CA VAL A 256 11.00 40.25 -0.05
C VAL A 256 12.06 39.15 0.10
N GLN A 257 11.61 37.93 0.10
CA GLN A 257 12.49 36.76 0.27
C GLN A 257 13.28 36.44 -1.01
N LYS A 258 14.36 35.65 -0.86
CA LYS A 258 15.13 35.18 -2.00
C LYS A 258 14.56 33.91 -2.63
N THR A 259 13.84 33.10 -1.85
CA THR A 259 13.32 31.80 -2.29
C THR A 259 11.88 31.58 -1.83
N ALA A 260 11.09 30.94 -2.68
CA ALA A 260 9.80 30.34 -2.33
C ALA A 260 9.77 28.87 -2.77
N THR A 261 9.12 28.03 -2.00
CA THR A 261 8.94 26.61 -2.32
C THR A 261 7.48 26.23 -2.35
N ILE A 262 7.11 25.35 -3.29
CA ILE A 262 5.81 24.70 -3.36
C ILE A 262 6.06 23.21 -3.20
N VAL A 263 5.32 22.53 -2.33
CA VAL A 263 5.37 21.08 -2.18
C VAL A 263 3.97 20.51 -2.41
N GLY A 264 3.89 19.40 -3.13
CA GLY A 264 2.61 18.82 -3.45
C GLY A 264 2.72 17.36 -3.88
N THR A 265 1.59 16.83 -4.29
CA THR A 265 1.44 15.43 -4.71
C THR A 265 0.67 15.33 -6.02
N THR A 266 0.96 14.28 -6.78
CA THR A 266 0.19 13.93 -7.98
C THR A 266 -0.31 12.49 -7.90
N ARG A 267 -1.43 12.23 -8.61
CA ARG A 267 -2.00 10.89 -8.80
C ARG A 267 -2.43 10.73 -10.25
N SER A 268 -2.19 9.55 -10.79
CA SER A 268 -2.76 9.09 -12.07
C SER A 268 -2.76 7.56 -12.07
N PHE A 269 -3.40 6.95 -13.06
CA PHE A 269 -3.38 5.50 -13.19
C PHE A 269 -2.50 5.09 -14.37
N GLU A 270 -2.69 5.74 -15.50
CA GLU A 270 -1.99 5.46 -16.74
C GLU A 270 -0.65 6.21 -16.77
N LYS A 271 0.39 5.52 -17.28
CA LYS A 271 1.73 6.09 -17.40
C LYS A 271 1.77 7.34 -18.28
N GLU A 272 0.98 7.36 -19.33
CA GLU A 272 0.88 8.47 -20.27
C GLU A 272 0.36 9.74 -19.58
N VAL A 273 -0.59 9.59 -18.66
CA VAL A 273 -1.11 10.71 -17.86
C VAL A 273 -0.05 11.24 -16.89
N GLN A 274 0.71 10.33 -16.24
CA GLN A 274 1.84 10.73 -15.39
C GLN A 274 2.88 11.51 -16.18
N ASP A 275 3.22 11.06 -17.38
CA ASP A 275 4.19 11.72 -18.26
C ASP A 275 3.69 13.12 -18.70
N ILE A 276 2.41 13.26 -19.03
CA ILE A 276 1.76 14.58 -19.31
C ILE A 276 1.88 15.49 -18.09
N ILE A 277 1.55 15.03 -16.89
CA ILE A 277 1.63 15.83 -15.67
C ILE A 277 3.05 16.35 -15.47
N ILE A 278 4.06 15.48 -15.56
CA ILE A 278 5.47 15.84 -15.35
C ILE A 278 5.92 16.88 -16.39
N GLN A 279 5.64 16.62 -17.67
CA GLN A 279 6.01 17.51 -18.76
C GLN A 279 5.37 18.89 -18.63
N ARG A 280 4.05 18.94 -18.37
CA ARG A 280 3.33 20.20 -18.21
C ARG A 280 3.77 20.96 -16.97
N MET A 281 4.04 20.27 -15.87
CA MET A 281 4.57 20.88 -14.65
C MET A 281 5.92 21.54 -14.91
N GLN A 282 6.83 20.89 -15.61
CA GLN A 282 8.13 21.47 -15.98
C GLN A 282 7.95 22.73 -16.86
N GLN A 283 7.08 22.67 -17.87
CA GLN A 283 6.80 23.80 -18.75
C GLN A 283 6.21 25.02 -17.99
N ILE A 284 5.32 24.75 -17.02
CA ILE A 284 4.74 25.80 -16.18
C ILE A 284 5.82 26.44 -15.29
N VAL A 285 6.67 25.63 -14.68
CA VAL A 285 7.77 26.14 -13.83
C VAL A 285 8.74 27.00 -14.64
N ASP A 286 9.14 26.54 -15.83
CA ASP A 286 10.06 27.26 -16.70
C ASP A 286 9.43 28.58 -17.22
N GLY A 287 8.16 28.53 -17.64
CA GLY A 287 7.40 29.70 -18.10
C GLY A 287 7.20 30.74 -17.00
N THR A 288 6.85 30.30 -15.78
CA THR A 288 6.69 31.19 -14.62
C THR A 288 8.02 31.82 -14.22
N ALA A 289 9.11 31.05 -14.22
CA ALA A 289 10.45 31.55 -13.91
C ALA A 289 10.91 32.62 -14.93
N LEU A 290 10.67 32.35 -16.22
CA LEU A 290 11.01 33.27 -17.29
C LEU A 290 10.24 34.60 -17.20
N SER A 291 8.92 34.53 -17.00
CA SER A 291 8.06 35.73 -16.92
C SER A 291 8.39 36.60 -15.72
N ASN A 292 8.93 36.05 -14.65
CA ASN A 292 9.30 36.74 -13.43
C ASN A 292 10.83 37.04 -13.32
N ASP A 293 11.60 36.84 -14.38
CA ASP A 293 13.05 37.07 -14.44
C ASP A 293 13.81 36.41 -13.26
N MET A 294 13.56 35.11 -13.05
CA MET A 294 14.14 34.33 -11.94
C MET A 294 14.45 32.90 -12.33
N LYS A 295 14.97 32.09 -11.40
CA LYS A 295 15.22 30.66 -11.59
C LYS A 295 14.11 29.84 -11.00
N GLY A 296 13.57 28.86 -11.76
CA GLY A 296 12.66 27.82 -11.31
C GLY A 296 13.33 26.46 -11.36
N LYS A 297 13.03 25.58 -10.38
CA LYS A 297 13.48 24.19 -10.34
C LYS A 297 12.32 23.31 -9.94
N LEU A 298 12.06 22.26 -10.74
CA LEU A 298 11.17 21.15 -10.39
C LEU A 298 11.99 19.96 -9.90
N GLU A 299 11.61 19.41 -8.76
CA GLU A 299 12.08 18.12 -8.24
C GLU A 299 10.84 17.23 -8.15
N TYR A 300 10.78 16.20 -9.00
CA TYR A 300 9.65 15.27 -9.06
C TYR A 300 10.14 13.88 -8.65
N THR A 301 9.50 13.30 -7.65
CA THR A 301 9.85 11.98 -7.12
C THR A 301 8.70 11.02 -7.31
N LYS A 302 8.91 9.99 -8.12
CA LYS A 302 8.00 8.84 -8.25
C LYS A 302 8.19 7.95 -7.03
N LEU A 303 7.14 7.81 -6.19
CA LEU A 303 7.18 6.98 -4.99
C LEU A 303 6.60 5.60 -5.26
N TYR A 304 5.29 5.52 -5.59
CA TYR A 304 4.59 4.27 -5.84
C TYR A 304 4.03 4.26 -7.25
N PRO A 305 4.25 3.22 -8.03
CA PRO A 305 3.56 3.06 -9.31
C PRO A 305 2.07 2.79 -9.09
N ALA A 306 1.26 3.04 -10.10
CA ALA A 306 -0.13 2.60 -10.09
C ALA A 306 -0.20 1.07 -9.99
N MET A 307 -1.06 0.58 -9.10
CA MET A 307 -1.25 -0.86 -8.92
C MET A 307 -2.24 -1.39 -9.96
N PHE A 308 -1.77 -2.35 -10.75
CA PHE A 308 -2.56 -3.00 -11.80
C PHE A 308 -2.82 -4.45 -11.44
N ASN A 309 -4.06 -4.77 -11.07
CA ASN A 309 -4.52 -6.14 -10.92
C ASN A 309 -4.74 -6.78 -12.28
N SER A 310 -4.05 -7.87 -12.57
CA SER A 310 -4.24 -8.63 -13.81
C SER A 310 -5.70 -9.09 -13.92
N PRO A 311 -6.45 -8.70 -14.98
CA PRO A 311 -7.84 -9.11 -15.12
C PRO A 311 -8.04 -10.63 -15.10
N GLU A 312 -7.12 -11.38 -15.69
CA GLU A 312 -7.14 -12.85 -15.69
C GLU A 312 -7.04 -13.40 -14.26
N HIS A 313 -6.09 -12.87 -13.45
CA HIS A 313 -5.90 -13.30 -12.05
C HIS A 313 -7.06 -12.86 -11.15
N VAL A 314 -7.68 -11.71 -11.45
CA VAL A 314 -8.90 -11.26 -10.77
C VAL A 314 -10.05 -12.22 -11.06
N GLU A 315 -10.32 -12.57 -12.32
CA GLU A 315 -11.41 -13.49 -12.66
C GLU A 315 -11.19 -14.88 -12.05
N LYS A 316 -9.94 -15.39 -12.10
CA LYS A 316 -9.56 -16.65 -11.44
C LYS A 316 -9.83 -16.59 -9.93
N ALA A 317 -9.28 -15.59 -9.24
CA ALA A 317 -9.46 -15.43 -7.80
C ALA A 317 -10.93 -15.23 -7.42
N LYS A 318 -11.66 -14.41 -8.19
CA LYS A 318 -13.09 -14.16 -8.00
C LYS A 318 -13.91 -15.45 -8.10
N ALA A 319 -13.71 -16.24 -9.14
CA ALA A 319 -14.44 -17.51 -9.32
C ALA A 319 -14.20 -18.49 -8.15
N LEU A 320 -12.94 -18.59 -7.69
CA LEU A 320 -12.58 -19.43 -6.54
C LEU A 320 -13.28 -18.96 -5.25
N LEU A 321 -13.33 -17.65 -5.01
CA LEU A 321 -13.95 -17.11 -3.80
C LEU A 321 -15.47 -17.08 -3.88
N GLU A 322 -16.06 -16.99 -5.07
CA GLU A 322 -17.49 -17.21 -5.27
C GLU A 322 -17.92 -18.63 -4.91
N GLU A 323 -17.10 -19.62 -5.26
CA GLU A 323 -17.32 -21.03 -4.87
C GLU A 323 -17.17 -21.25 -3.36
N ALA A 324 -16.15 -20.62 -2.74
CA ALA A 324 -15.81 -20.80 -1.33
C ALA A 324 -16.73 -20.03 -0.37
N LEU A 325 -17.06 -18.80 -0.69
CA LEU A 325 -17.77 -17.86 0.19
C LEU A 325 -19.25 -17.66 -0.21
N GLY A 326 -19.58 -17.89 -1.47
CA GLY A 326 -20.87 -17.61 -2.08
C GLY A 326 -20.85 -16.33 -2.94
N LEU A 327 -21.67 -16.34 -3.99
CA LEU A 327 -21.76 -15.23 -4.98
C LEU A 327 -22.12 -13.88 -4.35
N ASP A 328 -22.94 -13.89 -3.30
CA ASP A 328 -23.38 -12.69 -2.59
C ASP A 328 -22.26 -12.04 -1.76
N LYS A 329 -21.17 -12.75 -1.49
CA LYS A 329 -20.03 -12.28 -0.71
C LYS A 329 -18.90 -11.70 -1.55
N VAL A 330 -18.91 -11.92 -2.85
CA VAL A 330 -17.87 -11.45 -3.75
C VAL A 330 -18.37 -10.25 -4.55
N LYS A 331 -17.69 -9.11 -4.45
CA LYS A 331 -18.12 -7.83 -5.02
C LYS A 331 -17.11 -7.30 -6.03
N LEU A 332 -17.59 -6.62 -7.06
CA LEU A 332 -16.77 -5.74 -7.87
C LEU A 332 -16.79 -4.35 -7.25
N MET A 333 -15.60 -3.72 -7.20
CA MET A 333 -15.41 -2.39 -6.62
C MET A 333 -14.79 -1.43 -7.63
N ILE A 334 -14.87 -0.15 -7.35
CA ILE A 334 -14.27 0.91 -8.16
C ILE A 334 -12.84 1.23 -7.69
N ARG A 335 -11.98 1.63 -8.64
CA ARG A 335 -10.60 2.07 -8.36
C ARG A 335 -10.56 3.30 -7.45
N ARG A 336 -9.46 3.45 -6.68
CA ARG A 336 -9.26 4.54 -5.73
C ARG A 336 -7.91 5.23 -5.99
N ALA A 337 -7.84 6.51 -5.65
CA ALA A 337 -6.64 7.32 -5.86
C ALA A 337 -5.60 7.20 -4.73
N GLY A 338 -5.73 6.25 -3.80
CA GLY A 338 -4.69 5.92 -2.82
C GLY A 338 -3.48 5.27 -3.49
N GLY A 339 -2.31 5.31 -2.84
CA GLY A 339 -1.13 4.53 -3.23
C GLY A 339 -1.14 3.15 -2.57
N GLU A 340 -0.38 2.20 -3.12
CA GLU A 340 -0.15 0.86 -2.56
C GLU A 340 1.15 0.30 -3.15
N ASP A 341 2.11 -0.05 -2.30
CA ASP A 341 3.43 -0.47 -2.74
C ASP A 341 3.52 -1.96 -3.15
N PHE A 342 2.46 -2.74 -2.92
CA PHE A 342 2.29 -4.05 -3.56
C PHE A 342 2.33 -3.96 -5.09
N SER A 343 2.11 -2.76 -5.63
CA SER A 343 2.30 -2.42 -7.04
C SER A 343 3.68 -2.81 -7.57
N PHE A 344 4.76 -2.75 -6.78
CA PHE A 344 6.09 -3.20 -7.19
C PHE A 344 6.16 -4.72 -7.39
N MET A 345 5.44 -5.48 -6.56
CA MET A 345 5.34 -6.93 -6.72
C MET A 345 4.55 -7.29 -7.97
N LEU A 346 3.42 -6.58 -8.23
CA LEU A 346 2.61 -6.79 -9.43
C LEU A 346 3.28 -6.32 -10.73
N GLN A 347 4.24 -5.40 -10.67
CA GLN A 347 5.10 -5.07 -11.82
C GLN A 347 6.12 -6.18 -12.12
N ALA A 348 6.56 -6.92 -11.12
CA ALA A 348 7.53 -7.99 -11.28
C ALA A 348 6.89 -9.31 -11.74
N LYS A 349 5.69 -9.63 -11.26
CA LYS A 349 4.91 -10.83 -11.62
C LYS A 349 3.41 -10.54 -11.55
N PRO A 350 2.59 -11.22 -12.38
CA PRO A 350 1.15 -10.99 -12.38
C PRO A 350 0.48 -11.45 -11.08
N GLY A 351 -0.72 -10.93 -10.83
CA GLY A 351 -1.53 -11.27 -9.67
C GLY A 351 -2.60 -10.23 -9.38
N CYS A 352 -3.10 -10.20 -8.17
CA CYS A 352 -4.03 -9.16 -7.74
C CYS A 352 -4.04 -8.95 -6.22
N LEU A 353 -4.41 -7.73 -5.83
CA LEU A 353 -4.84 -7.40 -4.48
C LEU A 353 -6.37 -7.32 -4.45
N PHE A 354 -6.98 -7.99 -3.48
CA PHE A 354 -8.42 -7.90 -3.23
C PHE A 354 -8.70 -7.22 -1.89
N ARG A 355 -9.90 -6.67 -1.74
CA ARG A 355 -10.35 -6.00 -0.52
C ARG A 355 -11.03 -7.00 0.39
N LEU A 356 -10.71 -6.96 1.69
CA LEU A 356 -11.31 -7.79 2.73
C LEU A 356 -12.26 -6.94 3.57
N GLY A 357 -13.52 -7.25 3.58
CA GLY A 357 -14.54 -6.57 4.38
C GLY A 357 -14.28 -6.74 5.88
N VAL A 358 -14.23 -5.60 6.58
CA VAL A 358 -14.03 -5.56 8.05
C VAL A 358 -15.17 -4.85 8.78
N GLN A 359 -16.17 -4.32 8.05
CA GLN A 359 -17.24 -3.54 8.61
C GLN A 359 -18.29 -4.42 9.34
N ASP A 360 -18.66 -4.00 10.54
CA ASP A 360 -19.89 -4.39 11.22
C ASP A 360 -20.42 -3.19 12.06
N GLU A 361 -21.37 -3.41 12.96
CA GLU A 361 -21.99 -2.35 13.77
C GLU A 361 -20.99 -1.62 14.67
N THR A 362 -19.90 -2.28 15.08
CA THR A 362 -18.88 -1.75 15.98
C THR A 362 -17.57 -1.34 15.26
N HIS A 363 -17.32 -1.88 14.07
CA HIS A 363 -16.13 -1.61 13.25
C HIS A 363 -16.53 -0.81 12.01
N ASN A 364 -16.74 0.48 12.16
CA ASN A 364 -17.20 1.39 11.11
C ASN A 364 -16.29 2.62 10.87
N ALA A 365 -15.21 2.75 11.65
CA ALA A 365 -14.20 3.78 11.41
C ALA A 365 -13.42 3.49 10.12
N SER A 366 -13.09 4.55 9.36
CA SER A 366 -12.21 4.42 8.19
C SER A 366 -10.77 4.12 8.60
N VAL A 367 -9.97 3.54 7.68
CA VAL A 367 -8.52 3.44 7.87
C VAL A 367 -7.90 4.83 8.09
N HIS A 368 -6.75 4.90 8.74
CA HIS A 368 -6.05 6.13 9.17
C HIS A 368 -6.84 6.98 10.18
N ASN A 369 -7.84 6.40 10.83
CA ASN A 369 -8.61 7.04 11.89
C ASN A 369 -8.14 6.53 13.27
N PRO A 370 -8.00 7.40 14.30
CA PRO A 370 -7.64 6.97 15.65
C PRO A 370 -8.58 5.93 16.30
N GLU A 371 -9.79 5.81 15.81
CA GLU A 371 -10.82 4.88 16.27
C GLU A 371 -10.93 3.61 15.43
N PHE A 372 -10.03 3.44 14.43
CA PHE A 372 -10.04 2.24 13.58
C PHE A 372 -9.59 1.02 14.38
N ASP A 373 -10.35 -0.06 14.31
CA ASP A 373 -9.95 -1.40 14.76
C ASP A 373 -10.26 -2.42 13.67
N PHE A 374 -9.31 -3.31 13.41
CA PHE A 374 -9.53 -4.40 12.45
C PHE A 374 -10.46 -5.45 13.07
N ASN A 375 -11.51 -5.83 12.38
CA ASN A 375 -12.47 -6.81 12.86
C ASN A 375 -11.90 -8.24 12.78
N ASP A 376 -11.66 -8.88 13.93
CA ASP A 376 -11.12 -10.24 14.01
C ASP A 376 -11.95 -11.28 13.25
N LYS A 377 -13.28 -11.06 13.11
CA LYS A 377 -14.15 -11.96 12.32
C LYS A 377 -13.76 -12.01 10.85
N ALA A 378 -13.07 -10.98 10.33
CA ALA A 378 -12.58 -10.93 8.96
C ALA A 378 -11.43 -11.91 8.70
N ILE A 379 -10.65 -12.29 9.74
CA ILE A 379 -9.53 -13.22 9.63
C ILE A 379 -9.97 -14.54 9.00
N ALA A 380 -11.15 -15.05 9.38
CA ALA A 380 -11.68 -16.30 8.82
C ALA A 380 -11.88 -16.21 7.30
N THR A 381 -12.49 -15.12 6.83
CA THR A 381 -12.73 -14.89 5.40
C THR A 381 -11.42 -14.70 4.63
N GLY A 382 -10.51 -13.92 5.17
CA GLY A 382 -9.19 -13.69 4.54
C GLY A 382 -8.34 -14.95 4.49
N ALA A 383 -8.30 -15.75 5.56
CA ALA A 383 -7.56 -17.01 5.60
C ALA A 383 -8.15 -18.06 4.63
N VAL A 384 -9.49 -18.18 4.55
CA VAL A 384 -10.17 -18.99 3.53
C VAL A 384 -9.76 -18.53 2.13
N SER A 385 -9.75 -17.21 1.88
CA SER A 385 -9.38 -16.66 0.59
C SER A 385 -7.94 -17.03 0.20
N TYR A 386 -6.99 -16.85 1.09
CA TYR A 386 -5.60 -17.23 0.84
C TYR A 386 -5.40 -18.73 0.65
N THR A 387 -6.13 -19.57 1.40
CA THR A 387 -6.02 -21.03 1.24
C THR A 387 -6.56 -21.50 -0.10
N HIS A 388 -7.62 -20.87 -0.63
CA HIS A 388 -8.16 -21.22 -1.95
C HIS A 388 -7.26 -20.75 -3.09
N LEU A 389 -6.74 -19.52 -3.03
CA LEU A 389 -5.82 -18.99 -4.04
C LEU A 389 -4.59 -19.88 -4.21
N ARG A 390 -4.10 -20.55 -3.14
CA ARG A 390 -3.02 -21.52 -3.20
C ARG A 390 -3.45 -22.86 -3.79
N ALA A 391 -4.67 -23.38 -3.48
CA ALA A 391 -5.08 -24.75 -3.72
C ALA A 391 -5.41 -25.10 -5.19
N HIS A 392 -5.67 -24.12 -6.05
CA HIS A 392 -6.26 -24.29 -7.39
C HIS A 392 -5.30 -24.28 -8.57
N GLU A 393 -4.08 -24.74 -8.38
CA GLU A 393 -3.18 -25.13 -9.47
C GLU A 393 -3.32 -26.63 -9.74
N THR A 394 -4.50 -27.10 -10.21
CA THR A 394 -4.63 -28.47 -10.75
C THR A 394 -4.30 -28.47 -12.24
N PRO A 395 -3.66 -29.55 -12.77
CA PRO A 395 -3.22 -29.66 -14.17
C PRO A 395 -4.35 -29.77 -15.20
N GLU A 396 -5.59 -29.56 -14.85
CA GLU A 396 -6.73 -29.82 -15.75
C GLU A 396 -7.00 -28.70 -16.79
N HIS A 397 -6.09 -27.72 -16.90
CA HIS A 397 -6.11 -26.66 -17.92
C HIS A 397 -4.82 -26.55 -18.75
N LEU A 398 -4.13 -27.71 -18.94
CA LEU A 398 -3.08 -27.85 -19.97
C LEU A 398 -3.62 -28.61 -21.16
#